data_8f8d5ab67c05cc3ddc23fc5c519abc89
#
_entry.id   8f8d5ab67c05cc3ddc23fc5c519abc89
#
_cell.length_a   1.000
_cell.length_b   1.000
_cell.length_c   1.000
_cell.angle_alpha   90.00
_cell.angle_beta   90.00
_cell.angle_gamma   90.00
#
_symmetry.space_group_name_H-M   'P 1'
#
loop_
_entity.id
_entity.type
_entity.pdbx_description
1 polymer ?
#
loop_
_entity_poly.entity_id
_entity_poly.type
_entity_poly.pdbx_seq_one_letter_code
_entity_poly.pdbx_strand_id
1 'polypeptide(L)'
;MELRPYQQELFDKVNGSFNSGNRRVLMVAPCGAGKTIIMAYMAMKAAKAGRYVWVILPRVEIKEQTIETFKRCEIPLDNIYIGLTITTANKLGKLHNPDLILYDECHISVASTYWKISNAFPEAWIVGATASPIRTDDKPLGDLYQDIVEGVTVRWLIDNKYLAPYEYYSVTVADVLSEDGSELMKPTVYGDVIENWRRLADDKQTVIYCTSVKHSMITAERFREAGIKAEHFDGTTPAAERKRLVEKFKAGEIKVLCNCDLISMGFDMPDIGCVVLLRPTESTALYIQQSGRALRYKPGKVAVIIDMVGNYQKFQLPDEPYEWSLESSPKKRKLIDEEGNFSVRTCENCFMVFKTAPVCPFCGCSYELKPRELKAHEDIELKRITAEEAEKAEIERKQKRKEQGMARSFPELVAIGRERGYKNPAAWAAMVMRSRKR
;
A
#
# COMPACT_ATOMS: atom_id res chain seq x y z
N MET A 1 29.64 9.82 -2.08
CA MET A 1 28.17 9.71 -2.05
C MET A 1 27.65 10.50 -0.85
N GLU A 2 26.69 11.40 -1.07
CA GLU A 2 26.03 12.19 -0.03
C GLU A 2 24.53 11.89 -0.05
N LEU A 3 23.91 11.84 1.13
CA LEU A 3 22.48 11.72 1.29
C LEU A 3 21.80 13.08 1.22
N ARG A 4 20.57 13.14 0.72
CA ARG A 4 19.72 14.32 0.86
C ARG A 4 19.38 14.55 2.32
N PRO A 5 19.07 15.78 2.78
CA PRO A 5 18.83 16.07 4.20
C PRO A 5 17.83 15.12 4.88
N TYR A 6 16.69 14.85 4.26
CA TYR A 6 15.68 13.94 4.83
C TYR A 6 16.13 12.45 4.83
N GLN A 7 17.01 12.06 3.91
CA GLN A 7 17.60 10.72 3.90
C GLN A 7 18.66 10.59 4.99
N GLN A 8 19.43 11.65 5.23
CA GLN A 8 20.40 11.72 6.33
C GLN A 8 19.67 11.64 7.68
N GLU A 9 18.58 12.39 7.86
CA GLU A 9 17.76 12.33 9.06
C GLU A 9 17.24 10.91 9.33
N LEU A 10 16.74 10.21 8.30
CA LEU A 10 16.25 8.84 8.45
C LEU A 10 17.39 7.87 8.78
N PHE A 11 18.57 8.03 8.17
CA PHE A 11 19.76 7.27 8.51
C PHE A 11 20.18 7.49 9.97
N ASP A 12 20.16 8.75 10.44
CA ASP A 12 20.54 9.10 11.81
C ASP A 12 19.52 8.55 12.81
N LYS A 13 18.22 8.55 12.51
CA LYS A 13 17.19 7.91 13.32
C LYS A 13 17.44 6.39 13.46
N VAL A 14 17.81 5.69 12.38
CA VAL A 14 18.15 4.26 12.44
C VAL A 14 19.36 4.03 13.34
N ASN A 15 20.40 4.84 13.22
CA ASN A 15 21.58 4.77 14.12
C ASN A 15 21.21 5.09 15.56
N GLY A 16 20.32 6.06 15.80
CA GLY A 16 19.79 6.36 17.12
C GLY A 16 19.10 5.17 17.75
N SER A 17 18.29 4.43 16.98
CA SER A 17 17.65 3.20 17.43
C SER A 17 18.68 2.12 17.81
N PHE A 18 19.73 1.94 17.00
CA PHE A 18 20.82 1.02 17.32
C PHE A 18 21.56 1.43 18.60
N ASN A 19 21.83 2.72 18.78
CA ASN A 19 22.48 3.25 19.99
C ASN A 19 21.62 3.09 21.26
N SER A 20 20.29 3.01 21.09
CA SER A 20 19.34 2.70 22.18
C SER A 20 19.26 1.21 22.52
N GLY A 21 20.05 0.36 21.87
CA GLY A 21 20.16 -1.07 22.14
C GLY A 21 19.33 -1.96 21.22
N ASN A 22 18.56 -1.43 20.31
CA ASN A 22 17.84 -2.23 19.30
C ASN A 22 18.84 -2.80 18.30
N ARG A 23 18.66 -4.07 17.91
CA ARG A 23 19.48 -4.71 16.88
C ARG A 23 18.74 -4.91 15.56
N ARG A 24 17.41 -4.83 15.58
CA ARG A 24 16.55 -5.09 14.43
C ARG A 24 15.59 -3.92 14.25
N VAL A 25 15.85 -3.08 13.27
CA VAL A 25 15.12 -1.82 13.02
C VAL A 25 14.39 -1.88 11.69
N LEU A 26 13.13 -1.52 11.70
CA LEU A 26 12.30 -1.37 10.50
C LEU A 26 12.34 0.08 10.03
N MET A 27 12.95 0.32 8.88
CA MET A 27 13.03 1.62 8.23
C MET A 27 11.88 1.79 7.23
N VAL A 28 10.99 2.71 7.50
CA VAL A 28 9.83 3.02 6.63
C VAL A 28 10.08 4.31 5.88
N ALA A 29 10.03 4.22 4.55
CA ALA A 29 10.14 5.39 3.68
C ALA A 29 9.27 5.21 2.42
N PRO A 30 8.57 6.24 1.94
CA PRO A 30 7.68 6.16 0.79
C PRO A 30 8.33 5.59 -0.47
N CYS A 31 7.52 5.10 -1.41
CA CYS A 31 7.99 4.79 -2.75
C CYS A 31 8.60 6.03 -3.39
N GLY A 32 9.81 5.90 -3.95
CA GLY A 32 10.53 7.04 -4.56
C GLY A 32 11.33 7.91 -3.58
N ALA A 33 11.25 7.69 -2.26
CA ALA A 33 12.08 8.40 -1.27
C ALA A 33 13.57 8.03 -1.33
N GLY A 34 13.97 7.02 -2.11
CA GLY A 34 15.35 6.60 -2.26
C GLY A 34 15.85 5.61 -1.22
N LYS A 35 15.01 4.68 -0.77
CA LYS A 35 15.38 3.59 0.15
C LYS A 35 16.67 2.89 -0.24
N THR A 36 16.80 2.50 -1.51
CA THR A 36 18.00 1.83 -2.03
C THR A 36 19.26 2.69 -1.88
N ILE A 37 19.14 4.02 -2.01
CA ILE A 37 20.26 4.97 -1.81
C ILE A 37 20.67 5.00 -0.33
N ILE A 38 19.71 5.02 0.59
CA ILE A 38 20.00 4.99 2.04
C ILE A 38 20.68 3.67 2.41
N MET A 39 20.16 2.54 1.92
CA MET A 39 20.75 1.21 2.13
C MET A 39 22.18 1.13 1.55
N ALA A 40 22.40 1.67 0.35
CA ALA A 40 23.71 1.73 -0.27
C ALA A 40 24.70 2.55 0.57
N TYR A 41 24.25 3.68 1.12
CA TYR A 41 25.03 4.51 2.03
C TYR A 41 25.36 3.78 3.35
N MET A 42 24.38 3.08 3.94
CA MET A 42 24.60 2.25 5.13
C MET A 42 25.64 1.16 4.87
N ALA A 43 25.50 0.44 3.73
CA ALA A 43 26.42 -0.60 3.35
C ALA A 43 27.85 -0.06 3.15
N MET A 44 27.98 1.08 2.45
CA MET A 44 29.27 1.75 2.25
C MET A 44 29.92 2.15 3.58
N LYS A 45 29.17 2.76 4.49
CA LYS A 45 29.69 3.20 5.81
C LYS A 45 30.16 2.00 6.63
N ALA A 46 29.37 0.94 6.70
CA ALA A 46 29.71 -0.27 7.43
C ALA A 46 30.95 -0.97 6.82
N ALA A 47 30.99 -1.13 5.49
CA ALA A 47 32.14 -1.73 4.80
C ALA A 47 33.44 -0.94 5.00
N LYS A 48 33.39 0.40 4.95
CA LYS A 48 34.54 1.26 5.26
C LYS A 48 35.01 1.15 6.71
N ALA A 49 34.14 0.75 7.63
CA ALA A 49 34.48 0.45 9.01
C ALA A 49 34.96 -1.02 9.22
N GLY A 50 35.24 -1.74 8.12
CA GLY A 50 35.71 -3.13 8.14
C GLY A 50 34.61 -4.16 8.45
N ARG A 51 33.35 -3.77 8.41
CA ARG A 51 32.20 -4.65 8.67
C ARG A 51 31.77 -5.39 7.43
N TYR A 52 31.32 -6.64 7.59
CA TYR A 52 30.77 -7.44 6.50
C TYR A 52 29.27 -7.23 6.37
N VAL A 53 28.78 -6.84 5.18
CA VAL A 53 27.40 -6.44 4.95
C VAL A 53 26.69 -7.38 3.99
N TRP A 54 25.50 -7.82 4.36
CA TRP A 54 24.60 -8.50 3.44
C TRP A 54 23.46 -7.58 3.02
N VAL A 55 23.26 -7.43 1.71
CA VAL A 55 22.08 -6.77 1.11
C VAL A 55 21.22 -7.87 0.49
N ILE A 56 20.06 -8.09 1.08
CA ILE A 56 19.17 -9.20 0.75
C ILE A 56 17.90 -8.67 0.10
N LEU A 57 17.59 -9.20 -1.07
CA LEU A 57 16.59 -8.71 -1.98
C LEU A 57 15.60 -9.82 -2.35
N PRO A 58 14.29 -9.50 -2.52
CA PRO A 58 13.29 -10.54 -2.78
C PRO A 58 13.30 -11.06 -4.22
N ARG A 59 13.80 -10.28 -5.20
CA ARG A 59 13.71 -10.59 -6.64
C ARG A 59 14.97 -10.23 -7.41
N VAL A 60 15.14 -10.91 -8.56
CA VAL A 60 16.31 -10.74 -9.45
C VAL A 60 16.37 -9.33 -10.01
N GLU A 61 15.24 -8.78 -10.45
CA GLU A 61 15.15 -7.45 -11.05
C GLU A 61 15.60 -6.35 -10.04
N ILE A 62 15.17 -6.48 -8.78
CA ILE A 62 15.61 -5.55 -7.71
C ILE A 62 17.10 -5.69 -7.44
N LYS A 63 17.62 -6.93 -7.49
CA LYS A 63 19.06 -7.19 -7.30
C LYS A 63 19.88 -6.52 -8.39
N GLU A 64 19.50 -6.64 -9.65
CA GLU A 64 20.20 -5.99 -10.77
C GLU A 64 20.21 -4.48 -10.61
N GLN A 65 19.08 -3.86 -10.27
CA GLN A 65 18.98 -2.42 -10.04
C GLN A 65 19.80 -1.96 -8.83
N THR A 66 19.82 -2.76 -7.76
CA THR A 66 20.63 -2.46 -6.59
C THR A 66 22.11 -2.49 -6.93
N ILE A 67 22.58 -3.52 -7.66
CA ILE A 67 23.97 -3.60 -8.13
C ILE A 67 24.31 -2.41 -9.02
N GLU A 68 23.44 -2.02 -9.95
CA GLU A 68 23.63 -0.85 -10.80
C GLU A 68 23.70 0.45 -9.99
N THR A 69 22.85 0.58 -8.97
CA THR A 69 22.87 1.73 -8.04
C THR A 69 24.21 1.78 -7.28
N PHE A 70 24.69 0.65 -6.77
CA PHE A 70 25.98 0.58 -6.07
C PHE A 70 27.15 0.97 -7.00
N LYS A 71 27.15 0.48 -8.24
CA LYS A 71 28.13 0.86 -9.26
C LYS A 71 28.10 2.36 -9.56
N ARG A 72 26.90 2.91 -9.80
CA ARG A 72 26.70 4.35 -10.07
C ARG A 72 27.16 5.23 -8.91
N CYS A 73 27.02 4.74 -7.69
CA CYS A 73 27.46 5.43 -6.48
C CYS A 73 28.93 5.13 -6.13
N GLU A 74 29.66 4.40 -6.97
CA GLU A 74 31.08 4.04 -6.79
C GLU A 74 31.35 3.35 -5.43
N ILE A 75 30.43 2.45 -5.02
CA ILE A 75 30.55 1.73 -3.77
C ILE A 75 31.39 0.47 -3.99
N PRO A 76 32.55 0.30 -3.30
CA PRO A 76 33.32 -0.93 -3.35
C PRO A 76 32.50 -2.10 -2.77
N LEU A 77 32.60 -3.26 -3.40
CA LEU A 77 31.84 -4.46 -2.98
C LEU A 77 32.67 -5.43 -2.13
N ASP A 78 33.89 -5.07 -1.73
CA ASP A 78 34.84 -5.99 -1.08
C ASP A 78 34.26 -6.66 0.18
N ASN A 79 33.53 -5.95 1.01
CA ASN A 79 32.86 -6.49 2.20
C ASN A 79 31.35 -6.51 2.08
N ILE A 80 30.81 -6.51 0.84
CA ILE A 80 29.37 -6.42 0.60
C ILE A 80 28.89 -7.59 -0.24
N TYR A 81 28.03 -8.43 0.33
CA TYR A 81 27.31 -9.49 -0.39
C TYR A 81 25.92 -9.01 -0.78
N ILE A 82 25.58 -9.12 -2.07
CA ILE A 82 24.25 -8.81 -2.59
C ILE A 82 23.57 -10.07 -3.09
N GLY A 83 22.54 -10.52 -2.40
CA GLY A 83 21.91 -11.81 -2.65
C GLY A 83 20.37 -11.77 -2.67
N LEU A 84 19.80 -12.83 -3.24
CA LEU A 84 18.36 -13.09 -3.15
C LEU A 84 18.04 -13.82 -1.86
N THR A 85 16.88 -13.56 -1.27
CA THR A 85 16.45 -14.14 0.01
C THR A 85 16.57 -15.67 0.04
N ILE A 86 15.96 -16.35 -0.94
CA ILE A 86 15.98 -17.83 -1.01
C ILE A 86 17.41 -18.36 -1.22
N THR A 87 18.14 -17.74 -2.15
CA THR A 87 19.52 -18.17 -2.45
C THR A 87 20.44 -17.99 -1.24
N THR A 88 20.29 -16.88 -0.51
CA THR A 88 21.07 -16.58 0.69
C THR A 88 20.75 -17.60 1.81
N ALA A 89 19.47 -17.90 2.04
CA ALA A 89 19.07 -18.89 3.03
C ALA A 89 19.62 -20.30 2.75
N ASN A 90 19.80 -20.65 1.47
CA ASN A 90 20.41 -21.94 1.05
C ASN A 90 21.95 -21.94 1.11
N LYS A 91 22.56 -20.77 1.26
CA LYS A 91 24.02 -20.60 1.37
C LYS A 91 24.50 -20.29 2.80
N LEU A 92 23.62 -20.38 3.79
CA LEU A 92 24.01 -20.24 5.20
C LEU A 92 25.16 -21.20 5.54
N GLY A 93 26.17 -20.70 6.24
CA GLY A 93 27.40 -21.46 6.56
C GLY A 93 28.43 -21.56 5.42
N LYS A 94 28.11 -21.04 4.21
CA LYS A 94 29.04 -20.97 3.06
C LYS A 94 29.46 -19.54 2.72
N LEU A 95 28.80 -18.56 3.30
CA LEU A 95 29.12 -17.14 3.15
C LEU A 95 29.81 -16.64 4.41
N HIS A 96 30.58 -15.56 4.27
CA HIS A 96 31.13 -14.86 5.43
C HIS A 96 29.99 -14.31 6.30
N ASN A 97 30.11 -14.47 7.62
CA ASN A 97 29.09 -14.00 8.57
C ASN A 97 28.93 -12.48 8.48
N PRO A 98 27.70 -11.96 8.42
CA PRO A 98 27.46 -10.53 8.34
C PRO A 98 27.53 -9.85 9.72
N ASP A 99 28.07 -8.65 9.77
CA ASP A 99 27.88 -7.72 10.89
C ASP A 99 26.58 -6.90 10.72
N LEU A 100 26.19 -6.62 9.45
CA LEU A 100 24.99 -5.88 9.11
C LEU A 100 24.21 -6.59 7.99
N ILE A 101 22.90 -6.75 8.19
CA ILE A 101 21.99 -7.28 7.19
C ILE A 101 20.99 -6.19 6.80
N LEU A 102 20.89 -5.87 5.52
CA LEU A 102 19.95 -4.93 4.93
C LEU A 102 18.95 -5.69 4.08
N TYR A 103 17.67 -5.67 4.47
CA TYR A 103 16.58 -6.27 3.71
C TYR A 103 15.82 -5.20 2.95
N ASP A 104 15.71 -5.29 1.63
CA ASP A 104 14.81 -4.46 0.84
C ASP A 104 13.45 -5.13 0.66
N GLU A 105 12.40 -4.30 0.58
CA GLU A 105 10.99 -4.71 0.49
C GLU A 105 10.64 -5.82 1.50
N CYS A 106 11.06 -5.62 2.74
CA CYS A 106 10.99 -6.62 3.80
C CYS A 106 9.57 -7.09 4.16
N HIS A 107 8.53 -6.37 3.72
CA HIS A 107 7.13 -6.76 3.87
C HIS A 107 6.71 -7.94 2.96
N ILE A 108 7.45 -8.20 1.85
CA ILE A 108 7.16 -9.30 0.90
C ILE A 108 7.65 -10.64 1.43
N SER A 109 8.49 -10.63 2.45
CA SER A 109 9.22 -11.79 2.90
C SER A 109 8.29 -12.91 3.37
N VAL A 110 8.54 -14.10 2.84
CA VAL A 110 8.08 -15.32 3.49
C VAL A 110 8.73 -15.37 4.88
N ALA A 111 7.94 -15.11 5.91
CA ALA A 111 8.41 -14.96 7.29
C ALA A 111 9.44 -16.01 7.70
N SER A 112 9.28 -17.27 7.29
CA SER A 112 10.18 -18.37 7.59
C SER A 112 11.61 -18.18 7.06
N THR A 113 11.79 -17.63 5.85
CA THR A 113 13.10 -17.46 5.25
C THR A 113 13.89 -16.32 5.88
N TYR A 114 13.23 -15.20 6.14
CA TYR A 114 13.84 -14.06 6.86
C TYR A 114 14.18 -14.45 8.30
N TRP A 115 13.27 -15.13 8.99
CA TRP A 115 13.52 -15.71 10.32
C TRP A 115 14.75 -16.62 10.32
N LYS A 116 14.84 -17.51 9.34
CA LYS A 116 15.98 -18.44 9.21
C LYS A 116 17.30 -17.68 9.08
N ILE A 117 17.35 -16.64 8.23
CA ILE A 117 18.57 -15.84 8.03
C ILE A 117 18.87 -15.01 9.29
N SER A 118 17.88 -14.27 9.80
CA SER A 118 18.05 -13.37 10.94
C SER A 118 18.44 -14.08 12.23
N ASN A 119 17.91 -15.29 12.47
CA ASN A 119 18.23 -16.06 13.66
C ASN A 119 19.54 -16.84 13.54
N ALA A 120 20.07 -17.05 12.33
CA ALA A 120 21.41 -17.60 12.15
C ALA A 120 22.50 -16.61 12.61
N PHE A 121 22.19 -15.31 12.70
CA PHE A 121 23.14 -14.25 13.06
C PHE A 121 22.53 -13.31 14.11
N PRO A 122 22.34 -13.75 15.36
CA PRO A 122 21.67 -12.98 16.39
C PRO A 122 22.43 -11.70 16.76
N GLU A 123 23.75 -11.67 16.57
CA GLU A 123 24.62 -10.52 16.86
C GLU A 123 24.67 -9.48 15.73
N ALA A 124 24.21 -9.82 14.53
CA ALA A 124 24.18 -8.87 13.43
C ALA A 124 23.15 -7.76 13.65
N TRP A 125 23.49 -6.54 13.25
CA TRP A 125 22.51 -5.48 13.09
C TRP A 125 21.64 -5.76 11.86
N ILE A 126 20.34 -5.50 11.97
CA ILE A 126 19.38 -5.76 10.90
C ILE A 126 18.57 -4.52 10.62
N VAL A 127 18.54 -4.09 9.36
CA VAL A 127 17.62 -3.05 8.87
C VAL A 127 16.70 -3.65 7.83
N GLY A 128 15.40 -3.61 8.08
CA GLY A 128 14.39 -3.88 7.05
C GLY A 128 13.92 -2.58 6.42
N ALA A 129 13.99 -2.44 5.12
CA ALA A 129 13.50 -1.28 4.39
C ALA A 129 12.18 -1.60 3.68
N THR A 130 11.18 -0.73 3.82
CA THR A 130 9.88 -0.87 3.15
C THR A 130 9.18 0.47 2.96
N ALA A 131 8.26 0.54 2.01
CA ALA A 131 7.31 1.65 1.89
C ALA A 131 6.01 1.41 2.67
N SER A 132 5.73 0.16 3.00
CA SER A 132 4.50 -0.26 3.68
C SER A 132 4.84 -1.41 4.64
N PRO A 133 4.96 -1.14 5.94
CA PRO A 133 5.36 -2.13 6.93
C PRO A 133 4.21 -3.07 7.33
N ILE A 134 3.55 -3.65 6.34
CA ILE A 134 2.45 -4.59 6.49
C ILE A 134 2.81 -5.84 5.70
N ARG A 135 2.79 -6.99 6.35
CA ARG A 135 2.99 -8.28 5.69
C ARG A 135 1.85 -8.58 4.72
N THR A 136 2.13 -9.42 3.74
CA THR A 136 1.11 -9.89 2.77
C THR A 136 0.01 -10.74 3.42
N ASP A 137 0.26 -11.29 4.61
CA ASP A 137 -0.71 -12.04 5.43
C ASP A 137 -1.37 -11.19 6.53
N ASP A 138 -1.32 -9.85 6.40
CA ASP A 138 -1.85 -8.84 7.33
C ASP A 138 -1.31 -8.94 8.78
N LYS A 139 -0.24 -9.70 9.02
CA LYS A 139 0.40 -9.77 10.33
C LYS A 139 1.37 -8.61 10.55
N PRO A 140 1.52 -8.15 11.78
CA PRO A 140 2.50 -7.14 12.14
C PRO A 140 3.93 -7.66 11.96
N LEU A 141 4.89 -6.73 11.90
CA LEU A 141 6.31 -7.04 11.74
C LEU A 141 7.08 -7.06 13.07
N GLY A 142 6.41 -6.87 14.21
CA GLY A 142 7.02 -6.86 15.53
C GLY A 142 7.69 -8.16 15.96
N ASP A 143 7.30 -9.27 15.36
CA ASP A 143 8.02 -10.54 15.55
C ASP A 143 9.48 -10.49 15.04
N LEU A 144 9.76 -9.66 14.01
CA LEU A 144 11.05 -9.56 13.33
C LEU A 144 11.87 -8.34 13.76
N TYR A 145 11.20 -7.22 14.06
CA TYR A 145 11.83 -5.93 14.35
C TYR A 145 11.48 -5.46 15.76
N GLN A 146 12.42 -4.77 16.38
CA GLN A 146 12.31 -4.25 17.75
C GLN A 146 11.86 -2.78 17.78
N ASP A 147 12.12 -2.07 16.67
CA ASP A 147 11.80 -0.65 16.53
C ASP A 147 11.38 -0.34 15.10
N ILE A 148 10.56 0.71 14.95
CA ILE A 148 10.11 1.25 13.67
C ILE A 148 10.54 2.71 13.56
N VAL A 149 11.25 3.02 12.49
CA VAL A 149 11.76 4.37 12.23
C VAL A 149 11.17 4.88 10.94
N GLU A 150 10.43 5.98 11.03
CA GLU A 150 9.72 6.56 9.91
C GLU A 150 10.47 7.77 9.34
N GLY A 151 10.56 7.80 8.00
CA GLY A 151 11.00 8.95 7.23
C GLY A 151 9.90 9.99 7.02
N VAL A 152 10.14 10.91 6.10
CA VAL A 152 9.17 11.93 5.69
C VAL A 152 7.97 11.32 4.95
N THR A 153 6.83 12.02 4.96
CA THR A 153 5.60 11.57 4.28
C THR A 153 5.64 11.78 2.77
N VAL A 154 4.73 11.13 2.02
CA VAL A 154 4.54 11.36 0.59
C VAL A 154 4.21 12.83 0.31
N ARG A 155 3.32 13.45 1.13
CA ARG A 155 2.96 14.86 1.01
C ARG A 155 4.19 15.75 1.12
N TRP A 156 5.01 15.53 2.14
CA TRP A 156 6.25 16.29 2.33
C TRP A 156 7.19 16.18 1.12
N LEU A 157 7.33 14.96 0.55
CA LEU A 157 8.18 14.75 -0.65
C LEU A 157 7.63 15.48 -1.88
N ILE A 158 6.30 15.57 -2.04
CA ILE A 158 5.67 16.33 -3.12
C ILE A 158 5.90 17.83 -2.93
N ASP A 159 5.65 18.36 -1.75
CA ASP A 159 5.78 19.78 -1.42
C ASP A 159 7.23 20.27 -1.58
N ASN A 160 8.20 19.38 -1.31
CA ASN A 160 9.65 19.65 -1.48
C ASN A 160 10.20 19.21 -2.84
N LYS A 161 9.36 18.86 -3.82
CA LYS A 161 9.74 18.50 -5.20
C LYS A 161 10.68 17.29 -5.31
N TYR A 162 10.54 16.34 -4.39
CA TYR A 162 11.21 15.03 -4.47
C TYR A 162 10.29 13.96 -5.09
N LEU A 163 8.97 14.19 -5.05
CA LEU A 163 7.97 13.46 -5.81
C LEU A 163 7.15 14.42 -6.67
N ALA A 164 6.53 13.91 -7.74
CA ALA A 164 5.67 14.69 -8.62
C ALA A 164 4.31 14.94 -7.94
N PRO A 165 3.71 16.11 -8.12
CA PRO A 165 2.31 16.31 -7.83
C PRO A 165 1.45 15.40 -8.71
N TYR A 166 0.23 15.15 -8.30
CA TYR A 166 -0.66 14.24 -9.01
C TYR A 166 -2.11 14.73 -9.03
N GLU A 167 -2.83 14.21 -10.00
CA GLU A 167 -4.27 14.27 -10.12
C GLU A 167 -4.85 12.87 -9.98
N TYR A 168 -5.89 12.72 -9.18
CA TYR A 168 -6.52 11.44 -8.90
C TYR A 168 -7.97 11.45 -9.36
N TYR A 169 -8.31 10.58 -10.29
CA TYR A 169 -9.66 10.44 -10.84
C TYR A 169 -10.23 9.09 -10.47
N SER A 170 -11.47 9.06 -10.00
CA SER A 170 -12.17 7.83 -9.67
C SER A 170 -13.68 7.98 -9.79
N VAL A 171 -14.39 6.85 -9.63
CA VAL A 171 -15.84 6.78 -9.54
C VAL A 171 -16.36 7.50 -8.29
N THR A 172 -17.58 7.97 -8.31
CA THR A 172 -18.19 8.62 -7.13
C THR A 172 -18.56 7.59 -6.07
N VAL A 173 -18.68 8.03 -4.82
CA VAL A 173 -19.15 7.15 -3.73
C VAL A 173 -20.56 6.64 -4.01
N ALA A 174 -21.41 7.45 -4.61
CA ALA A 174 -22.79 7.09 -4.99
C ALA A 174 -22.85 5.93 -6.00
N ASP A 175 -21.84 5.82 -6.88
CA ASP A 175 -21.76 4.75 -7.88
C ASP A 175 -21.38 3.39 -7.28
N VAL A 176 -20.86 3.37 -6.05
CA VAL A 176 -20.31 2.19 -5.38
C VAL A 176 -21.21 1.67 -4.26
N LEU A 177 -22.08 2.50 -3.72
CA LEU A 177 -23.05 2.11 -2.70
C LEU A 177 -24.34 1.61 -3.37
N SER A 178 -24.91 0.53 -2.86
CA SER A 178 -26.27 0.09 -3.20
C SER A 178 -27.31 1.09 -2.65
N GLU A 179 -28.53 1.04 -3.17
CA GLU A 179 -29.66 1.90 -2.71
C GLU A 179 -29.93 1.79 -1.19
N ASP A 180 -29.54 0.68 -0.56
CA ASP A 180 -29.64 0.45 0.89
C ASP A 180 -28.42 0.90 1.68
N GLY A 181 -27.44 1.54 1.02
CA GLY A 181 -26.18 2.01 1.63
C GLY A 181 -25.18 0.91 1.96
N SER A 182 -25.40 -0.33 1.54
CA SER A 182 -24.40 -1.40 1.63
C SER A 182 -23.39 -1.31 0.50
N GLU A 183 -22.11 -1.56 0.80
CA GLU A 183 -21.06 -1.62 -0.25
C GLU A 183 -21.41 -2.69 -1.30
N LEU A 184 -21.49 -2.28 -2.56
CA LEU A 184 -21.52 -3.21 -3.69
C LEU A 184 -20.14 -3.88 -3.82
N MET A 185 -19.92 -4.90 -3.01
CA MET A 185 -18.66 -5.67 -2.91
C MET A 185 -18.35 -6.53 -4.15
N LYS A 186 -18.91 -6.24 -5.31
CA LYS A 186 -18.51 -6.92 -6.54
C LYS A 186 -17.40 -6.11 -7.21
N PRO A 187 -16.25 -6.74 -7.52
CA PRO A 187 -15.18 -6.07 -8.26
C PRO A 187 -15.70 -5.69 -9.66
N THR A 188 -16.09 -4.45 -9.82
CA THR A 188 -16.65 -3.90 -11.06
C THR A 188 -15.71 -2.81 -11.55
N VAL A 189 -15.35 -2.86 -12.83
CA VAL A 189 -14.68 -1.75 -13.53
C VAL A 189 -15.76 -0.79 -14.00
N TYR A 190 -15.68 0.46 -13.58
CA TYR A 190 -16.67 1.48 -13.90
C TYR A 190 -16.24 2.33 -15.12
N GLY A 191 -17.13 2.43 -16.11
CA GLY A 191 -16.94 3.24 -17.31
C GLY A 191 -15.97 2.62 -18.34
N ASP A 192 -15.80 3.33 -19.45
CA ASP A 192 -14.86 2.91 -20.52
C ASP A 192 -13.43 3.37 -20.17
N VAL A 193 -12.52 2.41 -20.09
CA VAL A 193 -11.12 2.65 -19.72
C VAL A 193 -10.39 3.48 -20.77
N ILE A 194 -10.66 3.24 -22.07
CA ILE A 194 -9.98 3.92 -23.17
C ILE A 194 -10.45 5.35 -23.30
N GLU A 195 -11.75 5.57 -23.17
CA GLU A 195 -12.35 6.91 -23.22
C GLU A 195 -11.81 7.78 -22.06
N ASN A 196 -11.85 7.26 -20.83
CA ASN A 196 -11.31 7.96 -19.67
C ASN A 196 -9.81 8.22 -19.81
N TRP A 197 -9.04 7.24 -20.27
CA TRP A 197 -7.62 7.40 -20.48
C TRP A 197 -7.31 8.48 -21.54
N ARG A 198 -8.01 8.46 -22.69
CA ARG A 198 -7.85 9.51 -23.72
C ARG A 198 -8.13 10.90 -23.18
N ARG A 199 -9.20 11.05 -22.43
CA ARG A 199 -9.59 12.34 -21.84
C ARG A 199 -8.60 12.87 -20.81
N LEU A 200 -7.99 11.99 -20.00
CA LEU A 200 -7.22 12.35 -18.82
C LEU A 200 -5.71 12.20 -18.97
N ALA A 201 -5.24 11.33 -19.87
CA ALA A 201 -3.84 10.91 -19.91
C ALA A 201 -3.32 10.50 -21.30
N ASP A 202 -3.93 10.95 -22.40
CA ASP A 202 -3.56 10.55 -23.78
C ASP A 202 -2.11 10.89 -24.11
N ASP A 203 -1.57 11.96 -23.54
CA ASP A 203 -0.19 12.40 -23.71
C ASP A 203 0.83 11.62 -22.84
N LYS A 204 0.38 10.80 -21.88
CA LYS A 204 1.21 10.20 -20.84
C LYS A 204 1.53 8.73 -21.08
N GLN A 205 2.79 8.33 -20.84
CA GLN A 205 3.14 6.92 -20.75
C GLN A 205 2.43 6.29 -19.56
N THR A 206 1.70 5.21 -19.81
CA THR A 206 0.73 4.66 -18.88
C THR A 206 1.01 3.22 -18.52
N VAL A 207 0.88 2.90 -17.24
CA VAL A 207 0.86 1.53 -16.73
C VAL A 207 -0.53 1.20 -16.23
N ILE A 208 -1.07 0.06 -16.67
CA ILE A 208 -2.39 -0.43 -16.27
C ILE A 208 -2.24 -1.69 -15.43
N TYR A 209 -2.81 -1.68 -14.23
CA TYR A 209 -2.85 -2.83 -13.32
C TYR A 209 -4.15 -3.59 -13.44
N CYS A 210 -4.08 -4.83 -13.93
CA CYS A 210 -5.22 -5.70 -14.20
C CYS A 210 -5.39 -6.79 -13.14
N THR A 211 -6.59 -7.36 -13.03
CA THR A 211 -6.93 -8.41 -12.06
C THR A 211 -6.33 -9.77 -12.38
N SER A 212 -6.10 -10.05 -13.66
CA SER A 212 -5.58 -11.34 -14.14
C SER A 212 -4.76 -11.16 -15.40
N VAL A 213 -3.97 -12.16 -15.76
CA VAL A 213 -3.21 -12.21 -17.02
C VAL A 213 -4.15 -12.06 -18.21
N LYS A 214 -5.26 -12.81 -18.24
CA LYS A 214 -6.26 -12.72 -19.31
C LYS A 214 -6.86 -11.32 -19.43
N HIS A 215 -7.19 -10.68 -18.30
CA HIS A 215 -7.71 -9.31 -18.29
C HIS A 215 -6.67 -8.32 -18.83
N SER A 216 -5.40 -8.48 -18.48
CA SER A 216 -4.31 -7.64 -18.98
C SER A 216 -4.09 -7.79 -20.49
N MET A 217 -4.15 -9.02 -21.02
CA MET A 217 -4.06 -9.31 -22.47
C MET A 217 -5.21 -8.65 -23.23
N ILE A 218 -6.46 -8.85 -22.77
CA ILE A 218 -7.66 -8.26 -23.39
C ILE A 218 -7.59 -6.72 -23.35
N THR A 219 -7.15 -6.16 -22.23
CA THR A 219 -7.02 -4.69 -22.12
C THR A 219 -6.00 -4.17 -23.11
N ALA A 220 -4.83 -4.79 -23.23
CA ALA A 220 -3.82 -4.38 -24.20
C ALA A 220 -4.32 -4.48 -25.64
N GLU A 221 -5.08 -5.55 -25.98
CA GLU A 221 -5.69 -5.73 -27.30
C GLU A 221 -6.67 -4.61 -27.64
N ARG A 222 -7.59 -4.28 -26.72
CA ARG A 222 -8.54 -3.17 -26.88
C ARG A 222 -7.86 -1.82 -27.12
N PHE A 223 -6.75 -1.55 -26.42
CA PHE A 223 -5.97 -0.34 -26.68
C PHE A 223 -5.36 -0.35 -28.08
N ARG A 224 -4.85 -1.51 -28.56
CA ARG A 224 -4.34 -1.65 -29.94
C ARG A 224 -5.43 -1.47 -31.00
N GLU A 225 -6.61 -2.05 -30.80
CA GLU A 225 -7.78 -1.85 -31.66
C GLU A 225 -8.21 -0.39 -31.75
N ALA A 226 -8.03 0.37 -30.66
CA ALA A 226 -8.25 1.80 -30.60
C ALA A 226 -7.10 2.65 -31.21
N GLY A 227 -6.09 2.02 -31.82
CA GLY A 227 -4.95 2.68 -32.46
C GLY A 227 -3.83 3.11 -31.50
N ILE A 228 -3.85 2.65 -30.24
CA ILE A 228 -2.89 3.01 -29.21
C ILE A 228 -1.82 1.92 -29.11
N LYS A 229 -0.53 2.30 -29.11
CA LYS A 229 0.61 1.37 -28.94
C LYS A 229 0.59 0.78 -27.54
N ALA A 230 0.05 -0.41 -27.37
CA ALA A 230 -0.11 -1.08 -26.10
C ALA A 230 0.47 -2.49 -26.11
N GLU A 231 1.11 -2.87 -25.02
CA GLU A 231 1.66 -4.21 -24.81
C GLU A 231 1.25 -4.76 -23.45
N HIS A 232 1.31 -6.08 -23.34
CA HIS A 232 1.07 -6.83 -22.13
C HIS A 232 2.32 -7.61 -21.71
N PHE A 233 2.56 -7.74 -20.42
CA PHE A 233 3.48 -8.72 -19.88
C PHE A 233 3.10 -9.16 -18.46
N ASP A 234 3.55 -10.35 -18.07
CA ASP A 234 3.25 -10.97 -16.78
C ASP A 234 4.44 -11.82 -16.27
N GLY A 235 4.20 -12.56 -15.17
CA GLY A 235 5.19 -13.45 -14.56
C GLY A 235 5.67 -14.59 -15.47
N THR A 236 4.90 -14.99 -16.47
CA THR A 236 5.24 -16.05 -17.42
C THR A 236 6.01 -15.55 -18.63
N THR A 237 6.00 -14.23 -18.88
CA THR A 237 6.78 -13.59 -19.95
C THR A 237 8.28 -13.83 -19.74
N PRO A 238 9.03 -14.37 -20.70
CA PRO A 238 10.47 -14.61 -20.57
C PRO A 238 11.24 -13.34 -20.18
N ALA A 239 12.27 -13.47 -19.34
CA ALA A 239 13.02 -12.34 -18.80
C ALA A 239 13.61 -11.43 -19.89
N ALA A 240 14.13 -12.01 -20.99
CA ALA A 240 14.65 -11.24 -22.14
C ALA A 240 13.56 -10.42 -22.82
N GLU A 241 12.35 -10.97 -22.97
CA GLU A 241 11.22 -10.27 -23.57
C GLU A 241 10.70 -9.16 -22.65
N ARG A 242 10.60 -9.42 -21.35
CA ARG A 242 10.26 -8.39 -20.37
C ARG A 242 11.22 -7.19 -20.44
N LYS A 243 12.53 -7.47 -20.52
CA LYS A 243 13.54 -6.42 -20.66
C LYS A 243 13.33 -5.61 -21.95
N ARG A 244 13.08 -6.29 -23.08
CA ARG A 244 12.80 -5.64 -24.36
C ARG A 244 11.56 -4.75 -24.31
N LEU A 245 10.47 -5.22 -23.72
CA LEU A 245 9.22 -4.44 -23.57
C LEU A 245 9.44 -3.20 -22.69
N VAL A 246 10.20 -3.33 -21.60
CA VAL A 246 10.55 -2.20 -20.73
C VAL A 246 11.43 -1.18 -21.46
N GLU A 247 12.40 -1.61 -22.23
CA GLU A 247 13.24 -0.72 -23.04
C GLU A 247 12.42 0.02 -24.09
N LYS A 248 11.52 -0.64 -24.80
CA LYS A 248 10.57 -0.02 -25.73
C LYS A 248 9.63 0.97 -25.05
N PHE A 249 9.15 0.63 -23.86
CA PHE A 249 8.34 1.56 -23.08
C PHE A 249 9.17 2.79 -22.65
N LYS A 250 10.40 2.61 -22.17
CA LYS A 250 11.32 3.72 -21.85
C LYS A 250 11.62 4.61 -23.07
N ALA A 251 11.76 4.02 -24.25
CA ALA A 251 11.97 4.74 -25.51
C ALA A 251 10.70 5.46 -26.04
N GLY A 252 9.54 5.26 -25.44
CA GLY A 252 8.28 5.83 -25.91
C GLY A 252 7.65 5.10 -27.11
N GLU A 253 8.23 3.96 -27.52
CA GLU A 253 7.67 3.12 -28.60
C GLU A 253 6.36 2.43 -28.17
N ILE A 254 6.21 2.14 -26.87
CA ILE A 254 5.01 1.66 -26.23
C ILE A 254 4.42 2.80 -25.39
N LYS A 255 3.14 3.08 -25.59
CA LYS A 255 2.41 4.12 -24.85
C LYS A 255 1.76 3.59 -23.59
N VAL A 256 1.16 2.40 -23.69
CA VAL A 256 0.40 1.75 -22.62
C VAL A 256 0.99 0.37 -22.35
N LEU A 257 1.30 0.10 -21.10
CA LEU A 257 1.82 -1.19 -20.66
C LEU A 257 0.87 -1.82 -19.64
N CYS A 258 0.17 -2.87 -20.07
CA CYS A 258 -0.75 -3.63 -19.22
C CYS A 258 -0.01 -4.74 -18.49
N ASN A 259 -0.31 -4.93 -17.21
CA ASN A 259 0.31 -5.99 -16.44
C ASN A 259 -0.60 -6.59 -15.36
N CYS A 260 -0.23 -7.79 -14.91
CA CYS A 260 -0.77 -8.43 -13.74
C CYS A 260 0.38 -8.79 -12.79
N ASP A 261 0.38 -8.20 -11.58
CA ASP A 261 1.30 -8.46 -10.46
C ASP A 261 2.80 -8.12 -10.63
N LEU A 262 3.30 -7.82 -11.83
CA LEU A 262 4.74 -7.64 -12.02
C LEU A 262 5.28 -6.25 -11.70
N ILE A 263 4.61 -5.19 -12.14
CA ILE A 263 5.12 -3.82 -11.99
C ILE A 263 5.00 -3.30 -10.56
N SER A 264 4.19 -3.93 -9.72
CA SER A 264 4.08 -3.57 -8.31
C SER A 264 5.38 -3.80 -7.53
N MET A 265 6.29 -4.66 -8.02
CA MET A 265 7.47 -5.08 -7.28
C MET A 265 8.76 -4.88 -8.08
N GLY A 266 9.46 -3.77 -7.84
CA GLY A 266 10.87 -3.63 -8.19
C GLY A 266 11.22 -3.20 -9.61
N PHE A 267 10.28 -3.02 -10.53
CA PHE A 267 10.61 -2.50 -11.86
C PHE A 267 10.94 -1.01 -11.83
N ASP A 268 12.15 -0.66 -12.26
CA ASP A 268 12.52 0.75 -12.44
C ASP A 268 11.97 1.29 -13.76
N MET A 269 10.84 1.98 -13.66
CA MET A 269 10.22 2.71 -14.76
C MET A 269 10.11 4.19 -14.40
N PRO A 270 11.10 5.02 -14.75
CA PRO A 270 11.18 6.40 -14.25
C PRO A 270 10.11 7.34 -14.82
N ASP A 271 9.59 7.07 -16.02
CA ASP A 271 8.75 8.00 -16.76
C ASP A 271 7.26 7.64 -16.85
N ILE A 272 6.74 6.88 -15.88
CA ILE A 272 5.29 6.63 -15.82
C ILE A 272 4.57 7.95 -15.53
N GLY A 273 3.83 8.47 -16.50
CA GLY A 273 3.03 9.68 -16.36
C GLY A 273 1.63 9.39 -15.83
N CYS A 274 1.10 8.19 -16.13
CA CYS A 274 -0.23 7.76 -15.70
C CYS A 274 -0.22 6.33 -15.16
N VAL A 275 -1.02 6.10 -14.13
CA VAL A 275 -1.35 4.77 -13.62
C VAL A 275 -2.85 4.56 -13.69
N VAL A 276 -3.29 3.45 -14.27
CA VAL A 276 -4.70 3.05 -14.29
C VAL A 276 -4.88 1.81 -13.40
N LEU A 277 -5.77 1.92 -12.43
CA LEU A 277 -6.09 0.84 -11.48
C LEU A 277 -7.38 0.15 -11.95
N LEU A 278 -7.25 -1.04 -12.54
CA LEU A 278 -8.37 -1.93 -12.90
C LEU A 278 -8.45 -3.12 -11.95
N ARG A 279 -7.69 -3.10 -10.86
CA ARG A 279 -7.65 -4.17 -9.87
C ARG A 279 -8.14 -3.64 -8.52
N PRO A 280 -9.33 -4.08 -8.06
CA PRO A 280 -9.71 -3.91 -6.68
C PRO A 280 -8.71 -4.64 -5.78
N THR A 281 -8.26 -4.01 -4.70
CA THR A 281 -7.33 -4.62 -3.77
C THR A 281 -7.80 -4.47 -2.33
N GLU A 282 -7.44 -5.48 -1.49
CA GLU A 282 -7.56 -5.40 -0.05
C GLU A 282 -6.23 -4.99 0.61
N SER A 283 -5.14 -5.00 -0.16
CA SER A 283 -3.78 -4.76 0.34
C SER A 283 -3.39 -3.29 0.23
N THR A 284 -3.22 -2.64 1.38
CA THR A 284 -2.66 -1.27 1.48
C THR A 284 -1.29 -1.18 0.83
N ALA A 285 -0.44 -2.20 1.03
CA ALA A 285 0.90 -2.24 0.46
C ALA A 285 0.86 -2.22 -1.08
N LEU A 286 -0.03 -3.02 -1.68
CA LEU A 286 -0.19 -3.07 -3.12
C LEU A 286 -0.68 -1.74 -3.68
N TYR A 287 -1.69 -1.13 -3.05
CA TYR A 287 -2.21 0.17 -3.44
C TYR A 287 -1.13 1.28 -3.41
N ILE A 288 -0.37 1.36 -2.32
CA ILE A 288 0.74 2.33 -2.18
C ILE A 288 1.80 2.12 -3.26
N GLN A 289 2.15 0.87 -3.54
CA GLN A 289 3.15 0.56 -4.57
C GLN A 289 2.68 0.89 -5.98
N GLN A 290 1.45 0.54 -6.32
CA GLN A 290 0.88 0.81 -7.65
C GLN A 290 0.74 2.32 -7.89
N SER A 291 0.09 3.04 -6.98
CA SER A 291 -0.08 4.49 -7.10
C SER A 291 1.24 5.26 -7.04
N GLY A 292 2.17 4.84 -6.17
CA GLY A 292 3.48 5.47 -6.01
C GLY A 292 4.39 5.41 -7.25
N ARG A 293 4.10 4.51 -8.21
CA ARG A 293 4.87 4.43 -9.47
C ARG A 293 4.76 5.68 -10.32
N ALA A 294 3.59 6.31 -10.37
CA ALA A 294 3.40 7.54 -11.13
C ALA A 294 4.08 8.75 -10.46
N LEU A 295 4.29 8.71 -9.14
CA LEU A 295 4.74 9.87 -8.36
C LEU A 295 6.24 10.18 -8.48
N ARG A 296 7.04 9.42 -9.23
CA ARG A 296 8.46 9.74 -9.41
C ARG A 296 8.64 11.12 -10.02
N TYR A 297 9.51 11.92 -9.41
CA TYR A 297 9.73 13.30 -9.81
C TYR A 297 10.39 13.42 -11.18
N LYS A 298 9.84 14.32 -11.99
CA LYS A 298 10.44 14.88 -13.20
C LYS A 298 10.00 16.35 -13.30
N PRO A 299 10.90 17.26 -13.69
CA PRO A 299 10.54 18.67 -13.86
C PRO A 299 9.30 18.84 -14.76
N GLY A 300 8.31 19.62 -14.30
CA GLY A 300 7.08 19.89 -15.03
C GLY A 300 6.06 18.75 -15.07
N LYS A 301 6.35 17.59 -14.46
CA LYS A 301 5.45 16.45 -14.44
C LYS A 301 4.34 16.64 -13.40
N VAL A 302 3.10 16.44 -13.86
CA VAL A 302 1.94 16.14 -13.01
C VAL A 302 1.50 14.72 -13.35
N ALA A 303 1.54 13.83 -12.35
CA ALA A 303 1.14 12.45 -12.53
C ALA A 303 -0.39 12.33 -12.57
N VAL A 304 -0.92 11.33 -13.29
CA VAL A 304 -2.35 11.02 -13.32
C VAL A 304 -2.57 9.62 -12.76
N ILE A 305 -3.53 9.50 -11.85
CA ILE A 305 -3.98 8.20 -11.32
C ILE A 305 -5.46 8.08 -11.67
N ILE A 306 -5.81 7.03 -12.43
CA ILE A 306 -7.18 6.72 -12.82
C ILE A 306 -7.60 5.45 -12.10
N ASP A 307 -8.41 5.59 -11.07
CA ASP A 307 -8.91 4.49 -10.25
C ASP A 307 -10.32 4.08 -10.71
N MET A 308 -10.37 3.10 -11.60
CA MET A 308 -11.61 2.61 -12.19
C MET A 308 -12.38 1.63 -11.29
N VAL A 309 -11.89 1.38 -10.08
CA VAL A 309 -12.45 0.37 -9.17
C VAL A 309 -12.70 0.92 -7.76
N GLY A 310 -12.50 2.21 -7.54
CA GLY A 310 -12.81 2.89 -6.28
C GLY A 310 -11.89 2.53 -5.10
N ASN A 311 -10.63 2.15 -5.36
CA ASN A 311 -9.66 1.83 -4.30
C ASN A 311 -9.47 2.97 -3.28
N TYR A 312 -9.60 4.25 -3.72
CA TYR A 312 -9.45 5.42 -2.84
C TYR A 312 -10.43 5.42 -1.67
N GLN A 313 -11.61 4.81 -1.84
CA GLN A 313 -12.62 4.73 -0.79
C GLN A 313 -12.14 3.93 0.41
N LYS A 314 -11.24 2.98 0.17
CA LYS A 314 -10.65 2.11 1.18
C LYS A 314 -9.33 2.63 1.73
N PHE A 315 -8.50 3.19 0.85
CA PHE A 315 -7.11 3.56 1.15
C PHE A 315 -6.89 5.07 1.18
N GLN A 316 -7.88 5.88 0.78
CA GLN A 316 -7.81 7.31 0.58
C GLN A 316 -6.78 7.72 -0.50
N LEU A 317 -6.31 8.95 -0.49
CA LEU A 317 -5.34 9.41 -1.46
C LEU A 317 -3.93 8.88 -1.15
N PRO A 318 -3.06 8.71 -2.17
CA PRO A 318 -1.72 8.11 -1.99
C PRO A 318 -0.79 8.86 -1.04
N ASP A 319 -1.06 10.13 -0.77
CA ASP A 319 -0.24 11.00 0.07
C ASP A 319 -0.79 11.20 1.49
N GLU A 320 -1.90 10.54 1.81
CA GLU A 320 -2.41 10.53 3.18
C GLU A 320 -1.44 9.76 4.09
N PRO A 321 -1.11 10.32 5.27
CA PRO A 321 -0.19 9.69 6.20
C PRO A 321 -0.82 8.44 6.82
N TYR A 322 -0.04 7.38 6.97
CA TYR A 322 -0.40 6.17 7.70
C TYR A 322 0.24 6.19 9.09
N GLU A 323 -0.47 5.72 10.08
CA GLU A 323 0.10 5.40 11.40
C GLU A 323 0.59 3.96 11.37
N TRP A 324 1.89 3.78 11.38
CA TRP A 324 2.50 2.46 11.36
C TRP A 324 2.75 1.92 12.75
N SER A 325 2.63 0.62 12.93
CA SER A 325 2.88 -0.06 14.21
C SER A 325 3.52 -1.43 13.96
N LEU A 326 4.40 -1.83 14.85
CA LEU A 326 4.95 -3.19 14.89
C LEU A 326 4.00 -4.21 15.50
N GLU A 327 3.00 -3.77 16.25
CA GLU A 327 2.09 -4.62 17.02
C GLU A 327 0.76 -4.88 16.31
N SER A 328 0.37 -4.00 15.42
CA SER A 328 -0.93 -4.07 14.76
C SER A 328 -0.86 -3.61 13.31
N SER A 329 -1.67 -4.22 12.46
CA SER A 329 -1.92 -3.67 11.13
C SER A 329 -2.56 -2.30 11.23
N PRO A 330 -2.26 -1.35 10.31
CA PRO A 330 -2.86 -0.03 10.34
C PRO A 330 -4.38 -0.15 10.35
N LYS A 331 -5.01 0.64 11.19
CA LYS A 331 -6.48 0.70 11.24
C LYS A 331 -6.98 1.07 9.85
N LYS A 332 -7.94 0.29 9.33
CA LYS A 332 -8.64 0.66 8.10
C LYS A 332 -9.17 2.07 8.27
N ARG A 333 -8.82 2.97 7.38
CA ARG A 333 -9.26 4.35 7.46
C ARG A 333 -10.76 4.40 7.30
N LYS A 334 -11.42 5.21 8.12
CA LYS A 334 -12.85 5.45 7.97
C LYS A 334 -13.01 6.40 6.79
N LEU A 335 -13.86 6.03 5.83
CA LEU A 335 -14.31 6.92 4.75
C LEU A 335 -15.01 8.18 5.28
N ILE A 336 -15.54 8.07 6.48
CA ILE A 336 -16.35 9.09 7.14
C ILE A 336 -15.58 9.50 8.39
N ASP A 337 -15.35 10.81 8.57
CA ASP A 337 -14.75 11.39 9.77
C ASP A 337 -15.66 11.24 10.99
N GLU A 338 -15.20 11.67 12.17
CA GLU A 338 -15.99 11.63 13.41
C GLU A 338 -17.24 12.51 13.34
N GLU A 339 -17.25 13.48 12.44
CA GLU A 339 -18.35 14.41 12.18
C GLU A 339 -19.37 13.84 11.15
N GLY A 340 -19.07 12.68 10.57
CA GLY A 340 -19.95 12.00 9.62
C GLY A 340 -19.81 12.47 8.16
N ASN A 341 -18.76 13.23 7.82
CA ASN A 341 -18.47 13.65 6.47
C ASN A 341 -17.49 12.68 5.79
N PHE A 342 -17.60 12.55 4.47
CA PHE A 342 -16.59 11.83 3.71
C PHE A 342 -15.26 12.60 3.74
N SER A 343 -14.17 11.94 4.09
CA SER A 343 -12.83 12.54 4.15
C SER A 343 -12.32 12.99 2.79
N VAL A 344 -12.77 12.33 1.72
CA VAL A 344 -12.52 12.68 0.32
C VAL A 344 -13.82 12.60 -0.48
N ARG A 345 -13.91 13.37 -1.56
CA ARG A 345 -15.02 13.32 -2.50
C ARG A 345 -14.53 13.40 -3.94
N THR A 346 -15.34 12.86 -4.86
CA THR A 346 -15.16 13.02 -6.30
C THR A 346 -16.01 14.20 -6.77
N CYS A 347 -15.44 15.07 -7.58
CA CYS A 347 -16.17 16.15 -8.22
C CYS A 347 -17.10 15.61 -9.32
N GLU A 348 -18.39 15.90 -9.25
CA GLU A 348 -19.36 15.46 -10.25
C GLU A 348 -19.17 16.16 -11.62
N ASN A 349 -18.48 17.31 -11.64
CA ASN A 349 -18.23 18.06 -12.87
C ASN A 349 -16.92 17.64 -13.57
N CYS A 350 -15.79 17.56 -12.85
CA CYS A 350 -14.48 17.24 -13.44
C CYS A 350 -13.94 15.87 -13.06
N PHE A 351 -14.64 15.13 -12.20
CA PHE A 351 -14.30 13.80 -11.70
C PHE A 351 -12.98 13.70 -10.90
N MET A 352 -12.40 14.85 -10.54
CA MET A 352 -11.23 14.90 -9.68
C MET A 352 -11.58 14.49 -8.25
N VAL A 353 -10.76 13.63 -7.63
CA VAL A 353 -10.88 13.28 -6.20
C VAL A 353 -10.03 14.23 -5.37
N PHE A 354 -10.63 14.80 -4.33
CA PHE A 354 -9.97 15.76 -3.43
C PHE A 354 -10.51 15.64 -2.01
N LYS A 355 -9.76 16.16 -1.03
CA LYS A 355 -10.24 16.25 0.35
C LYS A 355 -11.52 17.08 0.39
N THR A 356 -12.53 16.61 1.12
CA THR A 356 -13.84 17.24 1.15
C THR A 356 -13.72 18.73 1.48
N ALA A 357 -14.20 19.55 0.56
CA ALA A 357 -14.22 21.01 0.64
C ALA A 357 -15.50 21.52 0.00
N PRO A 358 -15.98 22.73 0.37
CA PRO A 358 -17.20 23.31 -0.21
C PRO A 358 -17.08 23.62 -1.69
N VAL A 359 -15.87 23.77 -2.20
CA VAL A 359 -15.58 24.09 -3.61
C VAL A 359 -14.53 23.14 -4.13
N CYS A 360 -14.71 22.61 -5.34
CA CYS A 360 -13.69 21.81 -6.01
C CYS A 360 -12.44 22.67 -6.31
N PRO A 361 -11.26 22.31 -5.81
CA PRO A 361 -10.05 23.12 -6.02
C PRO A 361 -9.56 23.13 -7.47
N PHE A 362 -10.10 22.24 -8.33
CA PHE A 362 -9.65 22.09 -9.72
C PHE A 362 -10.55 22.81 -10.72
N CYS A 363 -11.89 22.68 -10.59
CA CYS A 363 -12.81 23.28 -11.55
C CYS A 363 -13.71 24.36 -10.97
N GLY A 364 -13.62 24.67 -9.67
CA GLY A 364 -14.43 25.69 -9.02
C GLY A 364 -15.90 25.33 -8.79
N CYS A 365 -16.31 24.08 -9.09
CA CYS A 365 -17.68 23.64 -8.83
C CYS A 365 -17.97 23.69 -7.33
N SER A 366 -19.03 24.36 -6.92
CA SER A 366 -19.44 24.47 -5.52
C SER A 366 -20.38 23.34 -5.14
N TYR A 367 -20.26 22.90 -3.90
CA TYR A 367 -21.08 21.84 -3.30
C TYR A 367 -21.78 22.36 -2.08
N GLU A 368 -23.09 22.14 -2.04
CA GLU A 368 -23.83 22.30 -0.80
C GLU A 368 -23.42 21.15 0.14
N LEU A 369 -22.74 21.46 1.21
CA LEU A 369 -22.60 20.56 2.35
C LEU A 369 -23.99 20.46 2.96
N LYS A 370 -24.75 19.42 2.62
CA LYS A 370 -26.05 19.17 3.27
C LYS A 370 -25.76 18.90 4.74
N PRO A 371 -26.21 19.77 5.66
CA PRO A 371 -26.15 19.42 7.07
C PRO A 371 -26.93 18.12 7.25
N ARG A 372 -26.37 17.20 8.03
CA ARG A 372 -27.04 15.96 8.36
C ARG A 372 -28.36 16.32 9.02
N GLU A 373 -29.49 16.01 8.38
CA GLU A 373 -30.78 16.07 9.05
C GLU A 373 -30.72 15.03 10.17
N LEU A 374 -30.52 15.50 11.41
CA LEU A 374 -30.77 14.71 12.59
C LEU A 374 -32.28 14.40 12.54
N LYS A 375 -32.64 13.16 12.24
CA LYS A 375 -34.02 12.70 12.43
C LYS A 375 -34.28 12.80 13.92
N ALA A 376 -34.96 13.86 14.33
CA ALA A 376 -35.46 14.00 15.68
C ALA A 376 -36.58 12.95 15.83
N HIS A 377 -36.36 11.97 16.67
CA HIS A 377 -37.41 11.11 17.18
C HIS A 377 -38.02 11.86 18.37
N GLU A 378 -39.12 12.57 18.13
CA GLU A 378 -39.80 13.40 19.12
C GLU A 378 -40.43 12.62 20.27
N ASP A 379 -40.53 11.28 20.14
CA ASP A 379 -41.21 10.39 21.11
C ASP A 379 -40.27 9.69 22.11
N ILE A 380 -38.99 10.11 22.23
CA ILE A 380 -38.04 9.50 23.15
C ILE A 380 -37.84 10.41 24.38
N GLU A 381 -38.44 10.01 25.53
CA GLU A 381 -38.11 10.61 26.80
C GLU A 381 -36.66 10.33 27.20
N LEU A 382 -35.88 11.41 27.37
CA LEU A 382 -34.51 11.32 27.87
C LEU A 382 -34.52 10.93 29.35
N LYS A 383 -34.03 9.75 29.69
CA LYS A 383 -33.80 9.33 31.07
C LYS A 383 -32.37 9.68 31.48
N ARG A 384 -32.26 10.17 32.72
CA ARG A 384 -30.98 10.39 33.35
C ARG A 384 -30.30 9.04 33.58
N ILE A 385 -29.17 8.80 32.88
CA ILE A 385 -28.39 7.59 33.07
C ILE A 385 -27.42 7.82 34.24
N THR A 386 -27.52 6.99 35.25
CA THR A 386 -26.60 6.96 36.40
C THR A 386 -25.34 6.16 36.03
N ALA A 387 -24.23 6.40 36.78
CA ALA A 387 -23.00 5.62 36.60
C ALA A 387 -23.25 4.10 36.78
N GLU A 388 -24.13 3.72 37.70
CA GLU A 388 -24.49 2.33 37.94
C GLU A 388 -25.27 1.70 36.77
N GLU A 389 -26.11 2.46 36.09
CA GLU A 389 -26.82 1.99 34.89
C GLU A 389 -25.90 1.84 33.70
N ALA A 390 -24.90 2.75 33.55
CA ALA A 390 -23.88 2.65 32.52
C ALA A 390 -22.98 1.41 32.75
N GLU A 391 -22.60 1.13 34.00
CA GLU A 391 -21.81 -0.05 34.36
C GLU A 391 -22.58 -1.35 34.13
N LYS A 392 -23.87 -1.39 34.51
CA LYS A 392 -24.77 -2.53 34.25
C LYS A 392 -24.89 -2.79 32.73
N ALA A 393 -25.05 -1.74 31.92
CA ALA A 393 -25.13 -1.86 30.47
C ALA A 393 -23.82 -2.39 29.84
N GLU A 394 -22.68 -2.03 30.41
CA GLU A 394 -21.38 -2.54 29.99
C GLU A 394 -21.19 -4.02 30.34
N ILE A 395 -21.57 -4.41 31.57
CA ILE A 395 -21.54 -5.81 32.01
C ILE A 395 -22.43 -6.67 31.11
N GLU A 396 -23.66 -6.21 30.83
CA GLU A 396 -24.62 -6.90 29.95
C GLU A 396 -24.07 -7.05 28.52
N ARG A 397 -23.40 -6.01 27.97
CA ARG A 397 -22.71 -6.10 26.68
C ARG A 397 -21.59 -7.14 26.68
N LYS A 398 -20.78 -7.18 27.73
CA LYS A 398 -19.70 -8.17 27.89
C LYS A 398 -20.27 -9.59 27.97
N GLN A 399 -21.34 -9.77 28.70
CA GLN A 399 -22.04 -11.07 28.85
C GLN A 399 -22.62 -11.51 27.48
N LYS A 400 -23.35 -10.63 26.78
CA LYS A 400 -23.89 -10.91 25.44
C LYS A 400 -22.80 -11.28 24.44
N ARG A 401 -21.62 -10.64 24.51
CA ARG A 401 -20.46 -11.00 23.66
C ARG A 401 -19.89 -12.36 24.03
N LYS A 402 -19.83 -12.70 25.32
CA LYS A 402 -19.35 -13.99 25.81
C LYS A 402 -20.23 -15.11 25.35
N GLU A 403 -21.55 -15.01 25.54
CA GLU A 403 -22.57 -15.98 25.07
C GLU A 403 -22.49 -16.19 23.54
N GLN A 404 -22.41 -15.10 22.80
CA GLN A 404 -22.18 -15.14 21.33
C GLN A 404 -20.87 -15.85 20.99
N GLY A 405 -19.80 -15.64 21.76
CA GLY A 405 -18.50 -16.28 21.55
C GLY A 405 -18.52 -17.79 21.83
N MET A 406 -19.35 -18.24 22.81
CA MET A 406 -19.46 -19.66 23.22
C MET A 406 -20.28 -20.50 22.25
N ALA A 407 -21.22 -19.90 21.51
CA ALA A 407 -22.04 -20.62 20.52
C ALA A 407 -21.14 -21.20 19.41
N ARG A 408 -21.17 -22.50 19.18
CA ARG A 408 -20.30 -23.22 18.22
C ARG A 408 -20.98 -23.50 16.89
N SER A 409 -22.27 -23.37 16.79
CA SER A 409 -23.07 -23.73 15.62
C SER A 409 -23.99 -22.60 15.16
N PHE A 410 -24.37 -22.64 13.88
CA PHE A 410 -25.36 -21.72 13.32
C PHE A 410 -26.74 -21.80 14.04
N PRO A 411 -27.31 -22.99 14.36
CA PRO A 411 -28.57 -23.11 15.11
C PRO A 411 -28.50 -22.46 16.50
N GLU A 412 -27.39 -22.62 17.23
CA GLU A 412 -27.20 -21.97 18.54
C GLU A 412 -27.20 -20.44 18.43
N LEU A 413 -26.53 -19.86 17.42
CA LEU A 413 -26.60 -18.44 17.18
C LEU A 413 -28.01 -17.98 16.81
N VAL A 414 -28.75 -18.74 16.02
CA VAL A 414 -30.15 -18.42 15.69
C VAL A 414 -31.01 -18.44 16.96
N ALA A 415 -30.81 -19.42 17.87
CA ALA A 415 -31.51 -19.48 19.16
C ALA A 415 -31.22 -18.22 20.00
N ILE A 416 -29.96 -17.84 20.17
CA ILE A 416 -29.56 -16.61 20.86
C ILE A 416 -30.21 -15.37 20.21
N GLY A 417 -30.24 -15.30 18.88
CA GLY A 417 -30.89 -14.21 18.16
C GLY A 417 -32.37 -14.11 18.38
N ARG A 418 -33.08 -15.26 18.52
CA ARG A 418 -34.50 -15.32 18.88
C ARG A 418 -34.75 -14.86 20.31
N GLU A 419 -33.96 -15.35 21.26
CA GLU A 419 -34.01 -14.96 22.67
C GLU A 419 -33.79 -13.45 22.87
N ARG A 420 -32.89 -12.86 22.05
CA ARG A 420 -32.64 -11.42 22.06
C ARG A 420 -33.65 -10.57 21.28
N GLY A 421 -34.69 -11.20 20.71
CA GLY A 421 -35.76 -10.50 20.01
C GLY A 421 -35.37 -9.88 18.68
N TYR A 422 -34.32 -10.37 18.00
CA TYR A 422 -33.91 -9.81 16.71
C TYR A 422 -34.96 -10.10 15.62
N LYS A 423 -35.28 -9.12 14.79
CA LYS A 423 -36.25 -9.26 13.68
C LYS A 423 -35.91 -10.38 12.71
N ASN A 424 -34.61 -10.62 12.47
CA ASN A 424 -34.13 -11.69 11.61
C ASN A 424 -32.94 -12.43 12.26
N PRO A 425 -33.21 -13.38 13.18
CA PRO A 425 -32.18 -14.13 13.89
C PRO A 425 -31.24 -14.92 12.99
N ALA A 426 -31.74 -15.45 11.87
CA ALA A 426 -30.95 -16.23 10.93
C ALA A 426 -29.94 -15.34 10.16
N ALA A 427 -30.34 -14.16 9.70
CA ALA A 427 -29.46 -13.22 9.04
C ALA A 427 -28.36 -12.73 10.01
N TRP A 428 -28.71 -12.42 11.25
CA TRP A 428 -27.76 -12.06 12.28
C TRP A 428 -26.76 -13.21 12.57
N ALA A 429 -27.22 -14.43 12.71
CA ALA A 429 -26.38 -15.61 12.95
C ALA A 429 -25.41 -15.85 11.78
N ALA A 430 -25.86 -15.67 10.53
CA ALA A 430 -25.02 -15.77 9.34
C ALA A 430 -23.92 -14.69 9.33
N MET A 431 -24.23 -13.47 9.73
CA MET A 431 -23.27 -12.37 9.85
C MET A 431 -22.20 -12.70 10.91
N VAL A 432 -22.61 -13.20 12.09
CA VAL A 432 -21.69 -13.60 13.16
C VAL A 432 -20.78 -14.75 12.73
N MET A 433 -21.30 -15.74 12.03
CA MET A 433 -20.50 -16.86 11.50
C MET A 433 -19.49 -16.42 10.45
N ARG A 434 -19.85 -15.47 9.59
CA ARG A 434 -18.92 -14.89 8.62
C ARG A 434 -17.79 -14.11 9.29
N SER A 435 -18.10 -13.36 10.35
CA SER A 435 -17.08 -12.59 11.09
C SER A 435 -16.07 -13.47 11.84
N ARG A 436 -16.40 -14.72 12.15
CA ARG A 436 -15.51 -15.71 12.81
C ARG A 436 -14.56 -16.44 11.83
N LYS A 437 -14.91 -16.45 10.52
CA LYS A 437 -14.10 -17.10 9.49
C LYS A 437 -13.03 -16.16 8.91
N ARG A 438 -13.01 -14.92 9.37
CA ARG A 438 -11.97 -13.92 9.09
C ARG A 438 -11.05 -13.80 10.31
#